data_bb51a6a57edb06dfc0aee4994d3abacc
#
_entry.id   bb51a6a57edb06dfc0aee4994d3abacc
#
_cell.length_a   1.000
_cell.length_b   1.000
_cell.length_c   1.000
_cell.angle_alpha   90.00
_cell.angle_beta   90.00
_cell.angle_gamma   90.00
#
_symmetry.space_group_name_H-M   'P 1'
#
loop_
_entity.id
_entity.type
_entity.pdbx_description
1 polymer ?
#
loop_
_entity_poly.entity_id
_entity_poly.type
_entity_poly.pdbx_seq_one_letter_code
_entity_poly.pdbx_strand_id
1 'polypeptide(L)'
;MKKRLLALTFTAVMLTTGSVASAAADRVVELTMDALDLKADARHGAALYSEQCVGCHGREAQGAGQHDVPALASQRRAYVIRQLAAFSEHDRIATQMHRVVSREAVSQPQSWADLALYLNNLPPPKGAHTGDGKYLSLGEASYQQFCSSCHEEDARGDDDGFVPSLRNQHYRYLVKEMRNLAAGHRFNVDEDLARSFRNLKADEIDGLADYLSRMQGPVRDRASEE
;
A
#
# COMPACT_ATOMS: atom_id res chain seq x y z
N MET A 1 -55.87 35.29 -32.47
CA MET A 1 -55.15 34.01 -32.23
C MET A 1 -53.81 34.31 -31.53
N LYS A 2 -53.74 34.15 -30.22
CA LYS A 2 -52.50 34.38 -29.43
C LYS A 2 -51.77 33.05 -29.22
N LYS A 3 -50.58 32.91 -29.84
CA LYS A 3 -49.69 31.76 -29.62
C LYS A 3 -48.92 31.94 -28.30
N ARG A 4 -49.17 31.06 -27.33
CA ARG A 4 -48.40 30.96 -26.07
C ARG A 4 -47.16 30.13 -26.37
N LEU A 5 -45.98 30.72 -26.24
CA LEU A 5 -44.70 30.03 -26.21
C LEU A 5 -44.51 29.42 -24.79
N LEU A 6 -44.42 28.11 -24.70
CA LEU A 6 -44.02 27.40 -23.47
C LEU A 6 -42.49 27.38 -23.47
N ALA A 7 -41.85 28.07 -22.53
CA ALA A 7 -40.45 27.95 -22.27
C ALA A 7 -40.18 26.73 -21.37
N LEU A 8 -39.56 25.69 -21.92
CA LEU A 8 -39.02 24.58 -21.13
C LEU A 8 -37.68 25.02 -20.51
N THR A 9 -37.69 25.20 -19.19
CA THR A 9 -36.46 25.37 -18.42
C THR A 9 -35.84 24.02 -18.19
N PHE A 10 -34.71 23.76 -18.85
CA PHE A 10 -33.87 22.62 -18.58
C PHE A 10 -33.03 22.92 -17.32
N THR A 11 -33.37 22.32 -16.19
CA THR A 11 -32.56 22.36 -14.99
C THR A 11 -31.42 21.33 -15.15
N ALA A 12 -30.24 21.81 -15.43
CA ALA A 12 -29.05 20.95 -15.46
C ALA A 12 -28.69 20.52 -14.03
N VAL A 13 -28.93 19.25 -13.73
CA VAL A 13 -28.40 18.61 -12.52
C VAL A 13 -26.91 18.37 -12.74
N MET A 14 -26.11 19.27 -12.19
CA MET A 14 -24.63 19.04 -12.07
C MET A 14 -24.43 17.94 -11.04
N LEU A 15 -24.17 16.72 -11.50
CA LEU A 15 -23.71 15.61 -10.67
C LEU A 15 -22.30 15.92 -10.17
N THR A 16 -22.17 16.21 -8.89
CA THR A 16 -20.91 16.41 -8.18
C THR A 16 -20.23 15.07 -7.91
N THR A 17 -19.54 14.50 -8.88
CA THR A 17 -18.77 13.26 -8.75
C THR A 17 -17.45 13.45 -7.96
N GLY A 18 -17.04 14.68 -7.69
CA GLY A 18 -15.82 15.00 -6.92
C GLY A 18 -15.93 14.82 -5.40
N SER A 19 -17.15 14.74 -4.86
CA SER A 19 -17.36 14.79 -3.40
C SER A 19 -17.11 13.46 -2.67
N VAL A 20 -17.28 12.31 -3.33
CA VAL A 20 -17.21 11.00 -2.67
C VAL A 20 -15.77 10.50 -2.52
N ALA A 21 -14.94 10.69 -3.54
CA ALA A 21 -13.53 10.28 -3.48
C ALA A 21 -12.74 11.09 -2.44
N SER A 22 -13.04 12.39 -2.30
CA SER A 22 -12.43 13.25 -1.26
C SER A 22 -12.81 12.77 0.14
N ALA A 23 -14.08 12.43 0.38
CA ALA A 23 -14.55 11.97 1.68
C ALA A 23 -13.92 10.64 2.13
N ALA A 24 -13.69 9.70 1.20
CA ALA A 24 -13.02 8.44 1.52
C ALA A 24 -11.54 8.66 1.89
N ALA A 25 -10.83 9.50 1.15
CA ALA A 25 -9.44 9.84 1.45
C ALA A 25 -9.30 10.55 2.81
N ASP A 26 -10.18 11.52 3.12
CA ASP A 26 -10.21 12.21 4.42
C ASP A 26 -10.47 11.21 5.57
N ARG A 27 -11.37 10.26 5.37
CA ARG A 27 -11.67 9.22 6.36
C ARG A 27 -10.50 8.27 6.57
N VAL A 28 -9.77 7.92 5.52
CA VAL A 28 -8.53 7.11 5.63
C VAL A 28 -7.49 7.83 6.49
N VAL A 29 -7.32 9.13 6.30
CA VAL A 29 -6.37 9.93 7.12
C VAL A 29 -6.81 9.91 8.59
N GLU A 30 -8.07 10.21 8.87
CA GLU A 30 -8.65 10.21 10.24
C GLU A 30 -8.40 8.86 10.93
N LEU A 31 -8.84 7.76 10.32
CA LEU A 31 -8.68 6.41 10.87
C LEU A 31 -7.22 6.00 11.07
N THR A 32 -6.34 6.46 10.17
CA THR A 32 -4.91 6.20 10.28
C THR A 32 -4.31 6.90 11.50
N MET A 33 -4.64 8.18 11.70
CA MET A 33 -4.17 8.95 12.84
C MET A 33 -4.72 8.39 14.14
N ASP A 34 -6.02 8.07 14.19
CA ASP A 34 -6.63 7.41 15.35
C ASP A 34 -5.88 6.12 15.73
N ALA A 35 -5.54 5.28 14.76
CA ALA A 35 -4.81 4.04 15.02
C ALA A 35 -3.37 4.26 15.49
N LEU A 36 -2.69 5.29 14.97
CA LEU A 36 -1.32 5.62 15.37
C LEU A 36 -1.21 6.15 16.80
N ASP A 37 -2.25 6.85 17.28
CA ASP A 37 -2.31 7.40 18.63
C ASP A 37 -2.62 6.33 19.70
N LEU A 38 -3.07 5.14 19.28
CA LEU A 38 -3.39 4.05 20.20
C LEU A 38 -2.14 3.33 20.71
N LYS A 39 -2.20 2.89 21.96
CA LYS A 39 -1.19 1.98 22.52
C LYS A 39 -1.38 0.58 21.93
N ALA A 40 -0.49 0.21 21.03
CA ALA A 40 -0.54 -1.08 20.34
C ALA A 40 -0.07 -2.25 21.22
N ASP A 41 -0.70 -3.42 21.08
CA ASP A 41 -0.31 -4.70 21.69
C ASP A 41 0.09 -5.73 20.60
N ALA A 42 1.39 -6.00 20.49
CA ALA A 42 1.91 -6.95 19.52
C ALA A 42 1.43 -8.40 19.77
N ARG A 43 1.06 -8.77 20.99
CA ARG A 43 0.54 -10.13 21.28
C ARG A 43 -0.89 -10.27 20.76
N HIS A 44 -1.73 -9.26 20.93
CA HIS A 44 -3.05 -9.23 20.29
C HIS A 44 -2.93 -9.20 18.77
N GLY A 45 -1.99 -8.40 18.22
CA GLY A 45 -1.68 -8.39 16.79
C GLY A 45 -1.26 -9.76 16.25
N ALA A 46 -0.45 -10.52 17.01
CA ALA A 46 -0.06 -11.90 16.65
C ALA A 46 -1.26 -12.85 16.61
N ALA A 47 -2.18 -12.76 17.57
CA ALA A 47 -3.40 -13.56 17.60
C ALA A 47 -4.29 -13.25 16.39
N LEU A 48 -4.57 -11.97 16.13
CA LEU A 48 -5.33 -11.51 14.96
C LEU A 48 -4.69 -11.97 13.64
N TYR A 49 -3.37 -11.85 13.53
CA TYR A 49 -2.65 -12.31 12.34
C TYR A 49 -2.84 -13.82 12.11
N SER A 50 -2.69 -14.63 13.16
CA SER A 50 -2.85 -16.07 13.10
C SER A 50 -4.25 -16.49 12.67
N GLU A 51 -5.28 -15.75 13.06
CA GLU A 51 -6.68 -16.08 12.77
C GLU A 51 -7.14 -15.55 11.39
N GLN A 52 -6.70 -14.36 11.01
CA GLN A 52 -7.28 -13.61 9.90
C GLN A 52 -6.37 -13.48 8.67
N CYS A 53 -5.04 -13.60 8.83
CA CYS A 53 -4.09 -13.21 7.79
C CYS A 53 -3.19 -14.35 7.31
N VAL A 54 -2.84 -15.29 8.21
CA VAL A 54 -1.84 -16.35 7.97
C VAL A 54 -2.14 -17.22 6.75
N GLY A 55 -3.42 -17.46 6.46
CA GLY A 55 -3.84 -18.32 5.35
C GLY A 55 -3.38 -17.85 3.97
N CYS A 56 -3.22 -16.54 3.81
CA CYS A 56 -2.74 -15.94 2.55
C CYS A 56 -1.29 -15.44 2.67
N HIS A 57 -0.97 -14.75 3.78
CA HIS A 57 0.32 -14.08 3.93
C HIS A 57 1.43 -14.96 4.53
N GLY A 58 1.11 -16.22 4.88
CA GLY A 58 2.07 -17.18 5.42
C GLY A 58 2.38 -16.97 6.91
N ARG A 59 3.01 -17.97 7.53
CA ARG A 59 3.28 -18.01 8.99
C ARG A 59 4.22 -16.90 9.47
N GLU A 60 5.19 -16.58 8.66
CA GLU A 60 6.22 -15.56 8.94
C GLU A 60 5.90 -14.25 8.24
N ALA A 61 4.65 -14.07 7.79
CA ALA A 61 4.22 -12.93 6.98
C ALA A 61 5.09 -12.68 5.73
N GLN A 62 5.66 -13.76 5.21
CA GLN A 62 6.57 -13.72 4.05
C GLN A 62 5.84 -13.55 2.72
N GLY A 63 4.51 -13.68 2.71
CA GLY A 63 3.70 -13.62 1.49
C GLY A 63 3.79 -14.90 0.64
N ALA A 64 3.29 -14.82 -0.59
CA ALA A 64 3.35 -15.89 -1.58
C ALA A 64 3.60 -15.29 -2.97
N GLY A 65 4.87 -15.16 -3.33
CA GLY A 65 5.30 -14.46 -4.54
C GLY A 65 4.73 -15.01 -5.84
N GLN A 66 4.39 -16.30 -5.90
CA GLN A 66 3.75 -16.91 -7.07
C GLN A 66 2.28 -16.49 -7.25
N HIS A 67 1.63 -16.04 -6.18
CA HIS A 67 0.21 -15.65 -6.15
C HIS A 67 0.00 -14.15 -5.95
N ASP A 68 1.04 -13.34 -6.14
CA ASP A 68 1.01 -11.88 -5.97
C ASP A 68 0.55 -11.43 -4.57
N VAL A 69 0.75 -12.28 -3.55
CA VAL A 69 0.48 -11.96 -2.15
C VAL A 69 1.73 -11.34 -1.53
N PRO A 70 1.65 -10.12 -1.00
CA PRO A 70 2.83 -9.42 -0.52
C PRO A 70 3.39 -10.01 0.77
N ALA A 71 4.69 -9.86 0.93
CA ALA A 71 5.34 -9.94 2.22
C ALA A 71 4.91 -8.75 3.09
N LEU A 72 4.59 -9.02 4.35
CA LEU A 72 4.16 -8.02 5.34
C LEU A 72 5.16 -7.89 6.50
N ALA A 73 5.99 -8.91 6.72
CA ALA A 73 6.96 -8.91 7.81
C ALA A 73 7.94 -7.75 7.67
N SER A 74 8.23 -7.11 8.80
CA SER A 74 9.15 -5.97 8.88
C SER A 74 8.71 -4.73 8.10
N GLN A 75 7.44 -4.61 7.71
CA GLN A 75 6.92 -3.42 7.01
C GLN A 75 6.74 -2.25 8.00
N ARG A 76 6.80 -1.02 7.50
CA ARG A 76 6.58 0.22 8.27
C ARG A 76 5.19 0.23 8.89
N ARG A 77 5.12 0.57 10.19
CA ARG A 77 3.85 0.58 10.96
C ARG A 77 2.82 1.53 10.36
N ALA A 78 3.21 2.77 10.14
CA ALA A 78 2.32 3.80 9.62
C ALA A 78 1.77 3.40 8.24
N TYR A 79 2.61 2.81 7.38
CA TYR A 79 2.17 2.31 6.08
C TYR A 79 1.16 1.16 6.21
N VAL A 80 1.40 0.17 7.08
CA VAL A 80 0.47 -0.96 7.28
C VAL A 80 -0.90 -0.44 7.74
N ILE A 81 -0.94 0.44 8.75
CA ILE A 81 -2.16 1.03 9.26
C ILE A 81 -2.91 1.76 8.13
N ARG A 82 -2.22 2.64 7.39
CA ARG A 82 -2.83 3.38 6.29
C ARG A 82 -3.39 2.46 5.20
N GLN A 83 -2.73 1.34 4.90
CA GLN A 83 -3.26 0.40 3.91
C GLN A 83 -4.50 -0.34 4.41
N LEU A 84 -4.56 -0.73 5.70
CA LEU A 84 -5.75 -1.35 6.28
C LEU A 84 -6.93 -0.38 6.27
N ALA A 85 -6.71 0.88 6.65
CA ALA A 85 -7.71 1.95 6.54
C ALA A 85 -8.16 2.17 5.08
N ALA A 86 -7.22 2.22 4.13
CA ALA A 86 -7.56 2.41 2.72
C ALA A 86 -8.37 1.25 2.13
N PHE A 87 -8.11 0.01 2.57
CA PHE A 87 -8.95 -1.14 2.18
C PHE A 87 -10.34 -1.08 2.82
N SER A 88 -10.47 -0.62 4.07
CA SER A 88 -11.78 -0.51 4.74
C SER A 88 -12.68 0.52 4.08
N GLU A 89 -12.11 1.65 3.67
CA GLU A 89 -12.82 2.77 3.04
C GLU A 89 -12.92 2.67 1.50
N HIS A 90 -12.49 1.56 0.90
CA HIS A 90 -12.43 1.37 -0.56
C HIS A 90 -11.54 2.39 -1.30
N ASP A 91 -10.68 3.11 -0.60
CA ASP A 91 -9.68 4.01 -1.18
C ASP A 91 -8.51 3.23 -1.85
N ARG A 92 -8.33 1.96 -1.46
CA ARG A 92 -7.50 0.99 -2.17
C ARG A 92 -8.32 -0.23 -2.55
N ILE A 93 -8.44 -0.50 -3.86
CA ILE A 93 -9.30 -1.59 -4.35
C ILE A 93 -8.54 -2.92 -4.28
N ALA A 94 -9.01 -3.83 -3.42
CA ALA A 94 -8.63 -5.22 -3.38
C ALA A 94 -9.74 -6.02 -2.69
N THR A 95 -10.63 -6.62 -3.48
CA THR A 95 -11.85 -7.27 -2.98
C THR A 95 -11.58 -8.27 -1.85
N GLN A 96 -10.48 -9.03 -1.92
CA GLN A 96 -10.13 -10.01 -0.91
C GLN A 96 -9.70 -9.33 0.40
N MET A 97 -8.87 -8.29 0.33
CA MET A 97 -8.44 -7.53 1.50
C MET A 97 -9.61 -6.78 2.14
N HIS A 98 -10.47 -6.17 1.33
CA HIS A 98 -11.68 -5.52 1.84
C HIS A 98 -12.54 -6.49 2.67
N ARG A 99 -12.77 -7.72 2.22
CA ARG A 99 -13.51 -8.74 2.98
C ARG A 99 -12.85 -9.10 4.31
N VAL A 100 -11.52 -9.04 4.40
CA VAL A 100 -10.80 -9.33 5.63
C VAL A 100 -10.91 -8.16 6.61
N VAL A 101 -10.63 -6.93 6.17
CA VAL A 101 -10.66 -5.75 7.03
C VAL A 101 -12.07 -5.37 7.50
N SER A 102 -13.11 -5.81 6.79
CA SER A 102 -14.52 -5.61 7.19
C SER A 102 -15.00 -6.60 8.24
N ARG A 103 -14.21 -7.60 8.64
CA ARG A 103 -14.57 -8.51 9.73
C ARG A 103 -14.51 -7.77 11.07
N GLU A 104 -15.44 -8.03 11.96
CA GLU A 104 -15.54 -7.38 13.26
C GLU A 104 -14.20 -7.36 14.03
N ALA A 105 -13.48 -8.49 14.02
CA ALA A 105 -12.18 -8.62 14.68
C ALA A 105 -11.08 -7.68 14.11
N VAL A 106 -11.21 -7.21 12.87
CA VAL A 106 -10.18 -6.44 12.17
C VAL A 106 -10.63 -5.03 11.82
N SER A 107 -11.92 -4.71 11.93
CA SER A 107 -12.50 -3.45 11.42
C SER A 107 -12.21 -2.21 12.28
N GLN A 108 -11.48 -2.36 13.40
CA GLN A 108 -11.25 -1.28 14.35
C GLN A 108 -9.82 -0.74 14.29
N PRO A 109 -9.58 0.56 14.48
CA PRO A 109 -8.25 1.16 14.51
C PRO A 109 -7.28 0.47 15.49
N GLN A 110 -7.77 -0.01 16.67
CA GLN A 110 -6.94 -0.76 17.61
C GLN A 110 -6.36 -2.04 16.99
N SER A 111 -7.18 -2.79 16.25
CA SER A 111 -6.73 -4.02 15.57
C SER A 111 -5.64 -3.73 14.54
N TRP A 112 -5.73 -2.59 13.85
CA TRP A 112 -4.70 -2.18 12.88
C TRP A 112 -3.40 -1.76 13.55
N ALA A 113 -3.48 -1.02 14.66
CA ALA A 113 -2.31 -0.65 15.46
C ALA A 113 -1.56 -1.89 15.96
N ASP A 114 -2.30 -2.87 16.48
CA ASP A 114 -1.75 -4.12 17.03
C ASP A 114 -1.12 -4.99 15.95
N LEU A 115 -1.84 -5.20 14.83
CA LEU A 115 -1.33 -5.91 13.65
C LEU A 115 -0.07 -5.25 13.09
N ALA A 116 -0.07 -3.93 12.95
CA ALA A 116 1.07 -3.19 12.40
C ALA A 116 2.30 -3.30 13.30
N LEU A 117 2.13 -3.22 14.63
CA LEU A 117 3.22 -3.43 15.58
C LEU A 117 3.76 -4.85 15.50
N TYR A 118 2.87 -5.86 15.46
CA TYR A 118 3.28 -7.25 15.32
C TYR A 118 4.08 -7.48 14.04
N LEU A 119 3.57 -7.04 12.89
CA LEU A 119 4.22 -7.21 11.58
C LEU A 119 5.55 -6.50 11.49
N ASN A 120 5.63 -5.28 12.01
CA ASN A 120 6.87 -4.51 12.07
C ASN A 120 7.93 -5.19 12.95
N ASN A 121 7.52 -5.90 14.01
CA ASN A 121 8.41 -6.65 14.91
C ASN A 121 8.92 -7.96 14.34
N LEU A 122 8.32 -8.48 13.29
CA LEU A 122 8.81 -9.69 12.63
C LEU A 122 10.16 -9.43 11.93
N PRO A 123 11.05 -10.43 11.89
CA PRO A 123 12.26 -10.34 11.09
C PRO A 123 11.91 -10.20 9.61
N PRO A 124 12.76 -9.53 8.80
CA PRO A 124 12.53 -9.45 7.36
C PRO A 124 12.44 -10.85 6.75
N PRO A 125 11.48 -11.08 5.84
CA PRO A 125 11.29 -12.38 5.23
C PRO A 125 12.49 -12.74 4.36
N LYS A 126 12.80 -14.02 4.31
CA LYS A 126 13.87 -14.56 3.44
C LYS A 126 13.27 -15.07 2.13
N GLY A 127 14.05 -15.00 1.05
CA GLY A 127 13.69 -15.66 -0.20
C GLY A 127 12.57 -14.95 -0.96
N ALA A 128 12.63 -13.63 -1.08
CA ALA A 128 11.78 -12.93 -2.03
C ALA A 128 11.94 -13.52 -3.44
N HIS A 129 10.83 -13.75 -4.14
CA HIS A 129 10.90 -14.15 -5.54
C HIS A 129 11.38 -12.99 -6.39
N THR A 130 12.47 -13.19 -7.14
CA THR A 130 13.11 -12.17 -7.99
C THR A 130 12.71 -12.32 -9.45
N GLY A 131 12.98 -11.30 -10.26
CA GLY A 131 12.89 -11.38 -11.72
C GLY A 131 14.08 -12.13 -12.34
N ASP A 132 14.16 -12.09 -13.67
CA ASP A 132 15.15 -12.82 -14.47
C ASP A 132 16.50 -12.06 -14.65
N GLY A 133 16.59 -10.85 -14.15
CA GLY A 133 17.78 -9.99 -14.24
C GLY A 133 17.92 -9.21 -15.55
N LYS A 134 17.02 -9.38 -16.50
CA LYS A 134 17.12 -8.79 -17.84
C LYS A 134 17.27 -7.27 -17.86
N TYR A 135 16.52 -6.57 -16.99
CA TYR A 135 16.49 -5.12 -16.91
C TYR A 135 17.06 -4.57 -15.58
N LEU A 136 17.88 -5.36 -14.89
CA LEU A 136 18.33 -5.04 -13.53
C LEU A 136 19.07 -3.70 -13.44
N SER A 137 20.02 -3.42 -14.35
CA SER A 137 20.75 -2.15 -14.36
C SER A 137 19.85 -0.94 -14.69
N LEU A 138 18.82 -1.14 -15.53
CA LEU A 138 17.82 -0.11 -15.80
C LEU A 138 17.00 0.15 -14.54
N GLY A 139 16.60 -0.90 -13.82
CA GLY A 139 15.86 -0.80 -12.56
C GLY A 139 16.64 -0.07 -11.48
N GLU A 140 17.93 -0.36 -11.33
CA GLU A 140 18.80 0.35 -10.41
C GLU A 140 18.88 1.84 -10.74
N ALA A 141 19.16 2.19 -12.01
CA ALA A 141 19.22 3.58 -12.44
C ALA A 141 17.88 4.32 -12.22
N SER A 142 16.77 3.69 -12.58
CA SER A 142 15.42 4.25 -12.37
C SER A 142 15.10 4.44 -10.88
N TYR A 143 15.51 3.49 -10.02
CA TYR A 143 15.35 3.61 -8.58
C TYR A 143 16.08 4.83 -8.01
N GLN A 144 17.34 4.98 -8.34
CA GLN A 144 18.16 6.10 -7.88
C GLN A 144 17.61 7.45 -8.38
N GLN A 145 17.10 7.47 -9.59
CA GLN A 145 16.60 8.70 -10.20
C GLN A 145 15.24 9.15 -9.67
N PHE A 146 14.31 8.21 -9.41
CA PHE A 146 12.89 8.54 -9.19
C PHE A 146 12.35 8.12 -7.82
N CYS A 147 13.02 7.20 -7.10
CA CYS A 147 12.44 6.54 -5.93
C CYS A 147 13.23 6.77 -4.65
N SER A 148 14.57 6.84 -4.73
CA SER A 148 15.46 6.85 -3.57
C SER A 148 15.26 8.07 -2.66
N SER A 149 14.82 9.20 -3.20
CA SER A 149 14.60 10.43 -2.41
C SER A 149 13.52 10.29 -1.33
N CYS A 150 12.53 9.40 -1.54
CA CYS A 150 11.47 9.13 -0.56
C CYS A 150 11.66 7.77 0.12
N HIS A 151 12.08 6.76 -0.65
CA HIS A 151 12.21 5.39 -0.13
C HIS A 151 13.58 5.10 0.49
N GLU A 152 14.48 6.08 0.54
CA GLU A 152 15.87 5.99 0.95
C GLU A 152 16.74 5.18 -0.06
N GLU A 153 18.07 5.36 -0.01
CA GLU A 153 19.00 4.67 -0.93
C GLU A 153 18.88 3.15 -0.86
N ASP A 154 18.51 2.64 0.29
CA ASP A 154 18.41 1.23 0.62
C ASP A 154 16.96 0.69 0.63
N ALA A 155 16.00 1.46 0.16
CA ALA A 155 14.59 1.13 0.04
C ALA A 155 13.89 0.74 1.36
N ARG A 156 14.40 1.22 2.51
CA ARG A 156 13.81 0.93 3.82
C ARG A 156 12.51 1.70 4.09
N GLY A 157 12.27 2.80 3.38
CA GLY A 157 11.15 3.69 3.60
C GLY A 157 11.21 4.44 4.93
N ASP A 158 10.13 5.13 5.27
CA ASP A 158 10.04 5.98 6.45
C ASP A 158 8.64 5.94 7.07
N ASP A 159 8.54 5.84 8.41
CA ASP A 159 7.26 5.83 9.12
C ASP A 159 6.62 7.23 9.19
N ASP A 160 7.40 8.30 9.38
CA ASP A 160 6.89 9.66 9.53
C ASP A 160 6.24 10.16 8.22
N GLY A 161 6.83 9.79 7.07
CA GLY A 161 6.29 10.08 5.75
C GLY A 161 5.27 9.07 5.22
N PHE A 162 4.92 8.02 5.98
CA PHE A 162 4.09 6.91 5.50
C PHE A 162 4.67 6.19 4.28
N VAL A 163 5.99 6.27 4.09
CA VAL A 163 6.71 5.68 2.97
C VAL A 163 7.00 4.21 3.24
N PRO A 164 6.50 3.27 2.42
CA PRO A 164 6.73 1.85 2.67
C PRO A 164 8.18 1.44 2.45
N SER A 165 8.61 0.41 3.19
CA SER A 165 9.76 -0.37 2.75
C SER A 165 9.42 -1.12 1.46
N LEU A 166 10.31 -1.04 0.49
CA LEU A 166 10.23 -1.80 -0.77
C LEU A 166 11.16 -3.02 -0.77
N ARG A 167 11.97 -3.18 0.28
CA ARG A 167 12.86 -4.33 0.48
C ARG A 167 12.09 -5.62 0.74
N ASN A 168 12.74 -6.74 0.48
CA ASN A 168 12.25 -8.07 0.82
C ASN A 168 10.86 -8.38 0.21
N GLN A 169 10.46 -7.62 -0.82
CA GLN A 169 9.17 -7.77 -1.46
C GLN A 169 9.27 -8.58 -2.75
N HIS A 170 8.23 -9.31 -3.09
CA HIS A 170 8.19 -10.19 -4.25
C HIS A 170 8.11 -9.41 -5.57
N TYR A 171 8.91 -9.79 -6.54
CA TYR A 171 8.95 -9.21 -7.89
C TYR A 171 7.55 -9.07 -8.51
N ARG A 172 6.77 -10.16 -8.56
CA ARG A 172 5.44 -10.14 -9.19
C ARG A 172 4.46 -9.18 -8.51
N TYR A 173 4.51 -9.11 -7.17
CA TYR A 173 3.71 -8.15 -6.42
C TYR A 173 4.12 -6.71 -6.74
N LEU A 174 5.42 -6.42 -6.79
CA LEU A 174 5.93 -5.10 -7.16
C LEU A 174 5.50 -4.70 -8.57
N VAL A 175 5.67 -5.58 -9.56
CA VAL A 175 5.22 -5.35 -10.94
C VAL A 175 3.72 -5.04 -10.97
N LYS A 176 2.91 -5.85 -10.29
CA LYS A 176 1.45 -5.66 -10.22
C LYS A 176 1.09 -4.29 -9.65
N GLU A 177 1.68 -3.91 -8.50
CA GLU A 177 1.35 -2.64 -7.85
C GLU A 177 1.82 -1.44 -8.66
N MET A 178 3.01 -1.48 -9.26
CA MET A 178 3.49 -0.43 -10.15
C MET A 178 2.61 -0.27 -11.40
N ARG A 179 2.14 -1.38 -11.98
CA ARG A 179 1.20 -1.35 -13.10
C ARG A 179 -0.17 -0.82 -12.69
N ASN A 180 -0.65 -1.16 -11.48
CA ASN A 180 -1.90 -0.61 -10.95
C ASN A 180 -1.80 0.91 -10.74
N LEU A 181 -0.65 1.40 -10.27
CA LEU A 181 -0.38 2.84 -10.14
C LEU A 181 -0.35 3.52 -11.52
N ALA A 182 0.38 2.94 -12.47
CA ALA A 182 0.47 3.46 -13.84
C ALA A 182 -0.89 3.49 -14.56
N ALA A 183 -1.74 2.49 -14.34
CA ALA A 183 -3.08 2.39 -14.92
C ALA A 183 -4.15 3.21 -14.17
N GLY A 184 -3.81 3.84 -13.03
CA GLY A 184 -4.78 4.54 -12.18
C GLY A 184 -5.76 3.61 -11.45
N HIS A 185 -5.45 2.32 -11.32
CA HIS A 185 -6.24 1.36 -10.55
C HIS A 185 -5.91 1.39 -9.05
N ARG A 186 -4.81 2.03 -8.68
CA ARG A 186 -4.42 2.33 -7.31
C ARG A 186 -4.26 3.83 -7.17
N PHE A 187 -5.21 4.48 -6.49
CA PHE A 187 -5.32 5.93 -6.39
C PHE A 187 -5.17 6.45 -4.94
N ASN A 188 -4.89 5.57 -3.97
CA ASN A 188 -4.59 5.95 -2.59
C ASN A 188 -3.13 6.46 -2.42
N VAL A 189 -2.68 7.23 -3.38
CA VAL A 189 -1.37 7.89 -3.46
C VAL A 189 -1.56 9.31 -3.99
N ASP A 190 -0.59 10.18 -3.77
CA ASP A 190 -0.65 11.52 -4.36
C ASP A 190 -0.53 11.50 -5.89
N GLU A 191 -1.03 12.55 -6.53
CA GLU A 191 -1.11 12.64 -7.99
C GLU A 191 0.27 12.74 -8.66
N ASP A 192 1.28 13.31 -7.99
CA ASP A 192 2.62 13.42 -8.55
C ASP A 192 3.29 12.05 -8.60
N LEU A 193 3.09 11.23 -7.56
CA LEU A 193 3.54 9.85 -7.56
C LEU A 193 2.82 9.04 -8.64
N ALA A 194 1.50 9.15 -8.74
CA ALA A 194 0.71 8.45 -9.77
C ALA A 194 1.17 8.85 -11.19
N ARG A 195 1.45 10.14 -11.41
CA ARG A 195 1.98 10.66 -12.68
C ARG A 195 3.34 10.09 -13.01
N SER A 196 4.22 9.95 -12.03
CA SER A 196 5.55 9.36 -12.21
C SER A 196 5.44 7.93 -12.74
N PHE A 197 4.53 7.12 -12.19
CA PHE A 197 4.31 5.76 -12.67
C PHE A 197 3.70 5.69 -14.08
N ARG A 198 2.83 6.63 -14.45
CA ARG A 198 2.27 6.70 -15.82
C ARG A 198 3.32 6.96 -16.90
N ASN A 199 4.43 7.57 -16.54
CA ASN A 199 5.53 7.88 -17.46
C ASN A 199 6.56 6.74 -17.58
N LEU A 200 6.54 5.73 -16.69
CA LEU A 200 7.46 4.60 -16.76
C LEU A 200 7.08 3.66 -17.90
N LYS A 201 8.09 3.18 -18.60
CA LYS A 201 7.94 2.13 -19.61
C LYS A 201 7.84 0.75 -18.94
N ALA A 202 7.38 -0.22 -19.68
CA ALA A 202 7.21 -1.59 -19.17
C ALA A 202 8.52 -2.22 -18.71
N ASP A 203 9.62 -1.99 -19.43
CA ASP A 203 10.96 -2.47 -19.10
C ASP A 203 11.56 -1.77 -17.86
N GLU A 204 11.22 -0.50 -17.63
CA GLU A 204 11.58 0.22 -16.40
C GLU A 204 10.82 -0.33 -15.19
N ILE A 205 9.52 -0.61 -15.32
CA ILE A 205 8.73 -1.25 -14.27
C ILE A 205 9.27 -2.65 -13.93
N ASP A 206 9.55 -3.46 -14.95
CA ASP A 206 10.08 -4.79 -14.76
C ASP A 206 11.50 -4.74 -14.13
N GLY A 207 12.34 -3.81 -14.56
CA GLY A 207 13.67 -3.57 -13.98
C GLY A 207 13.61 -3.10 -12.52
N LEU A 208 12.77 -2.11 -12.21
CA LEU A 208 12.55 -1.60 -10.85
C LEU A 208 12.09 -2.72 -9.91
N ALA A 209 11.10 -3.50 -10.34
CA ALA A 209 10.58 -4.60 -9.52
C ALA A 209 11.63 -5.69 -9.28
N ASP A 210 12.45 -6.01 -10.27
CA ASP A 210 13.53 -6.97 -10.13
C ASP A 210 14.63 -6.45 -9.20
N TYR A 211 15.06 -5.21 -9.39
CA TYR A 211 16.05 -4.57 -8.52
C TYR A 211 15.60 -4.56 -7.06
N LEU A 212 14.40 -4.09 -6.78
CA LEU A 212 13.82 -4.00 -5.44
C LEU A 212 13.62 -5.38 -4.79
N SER A 213 13.22 -6.39 -5.56
CA SER A 213 13.04 -7.75 -5.04
C SER A 213 14.35 -8.40 -4.58
N ARG A 214 15.50 -7.89 -5.03
CA ARG A 214 16.85 -8.33 -4.62
C ARG A 214 17.39 -7.54 -3.43
N MET A 215 16.80 -6.40 -3.09
CA MET A 215 17.20 -5.63 -1.92
C MET A 215 16.76 -6.35 -0.65
N GLN A 216 17.73 -6.78 0.15
CA GLN A 216 17.52 -7.52 1.39
C GLN A 216 18.02 -6.69 2.57
N GLY A 217 17.48 -6.92 3.74
CA GLY A 217 18.00 -6.32 4.96
C GLY A 217 16.93 -5.93 5.97
N PRO A 218 17.33 -5.49 7.17
CA PRO A 218 16.43 -5.00 8.19
C PRO A 218 15.81 -3.67 7.74
N VAL A 219 14.53 -3.49 8.05
CA VAL A 219 13.80 -2.22 7.77
C VAL A 219 13.97 -1.23 8.90
N ARG A 220 14.24 -1.70 10.13
CA ARG A 220 14.41 -0.85 11.32
C ARG A 220 15.78 -0.20 11.34
N ASP A 221 15.84 1.02 11.84
CA ASP A 221 17.07 1.66 12.26
C ASP A 221 17.59 0.98 13.53
N ARG A 222 18.89 0.66 13.57
CA ARG A 222 19.54 0.02 14.74
C ARG A 222 19.50 0.90 16.00
N ALA A 223 19.09 2.14 15.90
CA ALA A 223 19.06 3.12 16.99
C ALA A 223 17.83 3.03 17.91
N SER A 224 16.88 2.13 17.65
CA SER A 224 15.66 1.96 18.47
C SER A 224 15.70 0.73 19.40
N GLU A 225 16.89 0.13 19.61
CA GLU A 225 17.09 -1.05 20.49
C GLU A 225 17.77 -0.69 21.82
N GLU A 226 17.77 0.60 22.23
CA GLU A 226 18.19 1.01 23.59
C GLU A 226 17.03 1.33 24.52
#